data_34f8b54f1642e600df2228fb8977194b
#
_entry.id   34f8b54f1642e600df2228fb8977194b
#
_cell.length_a   1.000
_cell.length_b   1.000
_cell.length_c   1.000
_cell.angle_alpha   90.00
_cell.angle_beta   90.00
_cell.angle_gamma   90.00
#
_symmetry.space_group_name_H-M   'P 1'
#
loop_
_entity.id
_entity.type
_entity.pdbx_description
1 polymer ?
#
loop_
_entity_poly.entity_id
_entity_poly.type
_entity_poly.pdbx_seq_one_letter_code
_entity_poly.pdbx_strand_id
1 'polypeptide(L)'
;GLPYEMIINSNPSISYLMTENPMATHILTMAHCVGHSDFFKNNRMFSETGPDTVIDRFKNAGKRVKKYMEDPNIGVEAVEKILDACHTIRFQVPRTSGVKRRSHKEMKEYYGKLILNDKTGWYNKFNINKIPLEPDTNVLAFIADNNRFLEEWQKDLIRIVEQESHYFVP
;
A
#
# COMPACT_ATOMS: atom_id res chain seq x y z
N GLY A 1 -3.08 -4.00 -27.67
CA GLY A 1 -2.01 -3.21 -28.26
C GLY A 1 -0.79 -3.16 -27.35
N LEU A 2 0.38 -3.00 -27.94
CA LEU A 2 1.60 -2.79 -27.16
C LEU A 2 1.57 -1.39 -26.55
N PRO A 3 2.02 -1.20 -25.30
CA PRO A 3 2.11 0.13 -24.70
C PRO A 3 3.17 0.95 -25.42
N TYR A 4 2.86 2.21 -25.72
CA TYR A 4 3.81 3.13 -26.34
C TYR A 4 4.87 3.64 -25.37
N GLU A 5 4.56 3.61 -24.08
CA GLU A 5 5.42 4.02 -22.97
C GLU A 5 5.13 3.22 -21.70
N MET A 6 6.08 3.28 -20.78
CA MET A 6 5.91 2.92 -19.38
C MET A 6 6.48 4.04 -18.53
N ILE A 7 5.70 4.57 -17.60
CA ILE A 7 6.16 5.62 -16.70
C ILE A 7 6.13 5.15 -15.24
N ILE A 8 7.19 5.48 -14.50
CA ILE A 8 7.34 5.15 -13.09
C ILE A 8 7.19 6.44 -12.28
N ASN A 9 6.28 6.42 -11.31
CA ASN A 9 6.11 7.47 -10.33
C ASN A 9 7.27 7.43 -9.32
N SER A 10 8.37 8.04 -9.69
CA SER A 10 9.59 8.22 -8.89
C SER A 10 10.02 9.68 -8.93
N ASN A 11 11.01 10.07 -8.14
CA ASN A 11 11.56 11.41 -8.17
C ASN A 11 13.08 11.35 -8.48
N PRO A 12 13.51 11.76 -9.70
CA PRO A 12 12.68 12.16 -10.84
C PRO A 12 11.86 11.00 -11.41
N SER A 13 10.72 11.31 -12.07
CA SER A 13 9.93 10.29 -12.77
C SER A 13 10.71 9.73 -13.96
N ILE A 14 10.56 8.44 -14.22
CA ILE A 14 11.30 7.72 -15.26
C ILE A 14 10.30 7.21 -16.29
N SER A 15 10.53 7.55 -17.56
CA SER A 15 9.73 7.06 -18.69
C SER A 15 10.58 6.17 -19.60
N TYR A 16 10.05 5.00 -19.94
CA TYR A 16 10.58 4.09 -20.92
C TYR A 16 9.73 4.17 -22.19
N LEU A 17 10.31 4.54 -23.31
CA LEU A 17 9.63 4.69 -24.58
C LEU A 17 10.04 3.55 -25.53
N MET A 18 9.11 3.13 -26.40
CA MET A 18 9.43 2.13 -27.43
C MET A 18 10.33 2.75 -28.50
N THR A 19 11.41 2.07 -28.83
CA THR A 19 12.37 2.50 -29.88
C THR A 19 11.78 2.51 -31.28
N GLU A 20 10.77 1.66 -31.52
CA GLU A 20 10.10 1.50 -32.81
C GLU A 20 9.07 2.60 -33.10
N ASN A 21 8.80 3.49 -32.16
CA ASN A 21 7.86 4.57 -32.37
C ASN A 21 8.34 5.53 -33.49
N PRO A 22 7.50 5.85 -34.50
CA PRO A 22 7.79 6.91 -35.45
C PRO A 22 8.00 8.25 -34.73
N MET A 23 8.78 9.15 -35.33
CA MET A 23 9.15 10.44 -34.71
C MET A 23 7.92 11.22 -34.19
N ALA A 24 6.85 11.30 -34.97
CA ALA A 24 5.64 12.02 -34.55
C ALA A 24 5.00 11.37 -33.30
N THR A 25 4.89 10.04 -33.28
CA THR A 25 4.39 9.30 -32.12
C THR A 25 5.32 9.50 -30.92
N HIS A 26 6.63 9.49 -31.13
CA HIS A 26 7.62 9.68 -30.07
C HIS A 26 7.46 11.04 -29.38
N ILE A 27 7.27 12.12 -30.16
CA ILE A 27 7.03 13.47 -29.63
C ILE A 27 5.72 13.52 -28.83
N LEU A 28 4.63 12.95 -29.35
CA LEU A 28 3.35 12.89 -28.65
C LEU A 28 3.45 12.10 -27.35
N THR A 29 4.13 10.96 -27.38
CA THR A 29 4.32 10.11 -26.21
C THR A 29 5.17 10.82 -25.14
N MET A 30 6.23 11.54 -25.53
CA MET A 30 6.99 12.35 -24.58
C MET A 30 6.15 13.44 -23.92
N ALA A 31 5.33 14.15 -24.70
CA ALA A 31 4.42 15.17 -24.16
C ALA A 31 3.39 14.53 -23.19
N HIS A 32 2.88 13.34 -23.54
CA HIS A 32 1.99 12.55 -22.67
C HIS A 32 2.66 12.18 -21.34
N CYS A 33 3.90 11.70 -21.38
CA CYS A 33 4.69 11.39 -20.19
C CYS A 33 4.93 12.61 -19.29
N VAL A 34 5.12 13.80 -19.87
CA VAL A 34 5.19 15.05 -19.10
C VAL A 34 3.88 15.31 -18.35
N GLY A 35 2.75 15.06 -18.99
CA GLY A 35 1.42 15.14 -18.34
C GLY A 35 1.30 14.17 -17.16
N HIS A 36 1.75 12.92 -17.31
CA HIS A 36 1.79 11.97 -16.20
C HIS A 36 2.70 12.45 -15.06
N SER A 37 3.87 12.97 -15.37
CA SER A 37 4.82 13.46 -14.37
C SER A 37 4.27 14.65 -13.58
N ASP A 38 3.57 15.56 -14.25
CA ASP A 38 2.87 16.67 -13.60
C ASP A 38 1.75 16.17 -12.69
N PHE A 39 0.98 15.19 -13.16
CA PHE A 39 -0.08 14.56 -12.38
C PHE A 39 0.45 13.86 -11.13
N PHE A 40 1.54 13.09 -11.23
CA PHE A 40 2.17 12.44 -10.08
C PHE A 40 2.65 13.45 -9.05
N LYS A 41 3.23 14.56 -9.51
CA LYS A 41 3.78 15.61 -8.63
C LYS A 41 2.70 16.39 -7.90
N ASN A 42 1.60 16.69 -8.56
CA ASN A 42 0.60 17.66 -8.10
C ASN A 42 -0.69 17.01 -7.56
N ASN A 43 -0.94 15.74 -7.85
CA ASN A 43 -2.11 15.05 -7.34
C ASN A 43 -1.87 14.53 -5.92
N ARG A 44 -2.77 14.92 -5.01
CA ARG A 44 -2.72 14.53 -3.60
C ARG A 44 -2.63 13.01 -3.37
N MET A 45 -3.27 12.21 -4.23
CA MET A 45 -3.27 10.75 -4.09
C MET A 45 -1.87 10.14 -4.25
N PHE A 46 -0.97 10.83 -4.96
CA PHE A 46 0.40 10.37 -5.19
C PHE A 46 1.41 10.92 -4.19
N SER A 47 1.05 11.92 -3.38
CA SER A 47 1.98 12.57 -2.43
C SER A 47 2.55 11.61 -1.39
N GLU A 48 1.78 10.59 -1.00
CA GLU A 48 2.18 9.63 0.05
C GLU A 48 2.68 8.29 -0.50
N THR A 49 2.81 8.15 -1.83
CA THR A 49 3.34 6.92 -2.44
C THR A 49 4.85 6.75 -2.22
N GLY A 50 5.53 7.79 -1.74
CA GLY A 50 6.97 7.79 -1.46
C GLY A 50 7.82 7.70 -2.73
N PRO A 51 7.64 8.58 -3.73
CA PRO A 51 8.32 8.51 -5.02
C PRO A 51 9.83 8.64 -4.92
N ASP A 52 10.34 9.34 -3.90
CA ASP A 52 11.78 9.54 -3.67
C ASP A 52 12.53 8.25 -3.37
N THR A 53 11.87 7.28 -2.75
CA THR A 53 12.49 6.03 -2.26
C THR A 53 11.98 4.78 -2.94
N VAL A 54 11.01 4.90 -3.85
CA VAL A 54 10.28 3.75 -4.41
C VAL A 54 11.18 2.75 -5.11
N ILE A 55 12.13 3.24 -5.91
CA ILE A 55 13.04 2.38 -6.69
C ILE A 55 13.91 1.53 -5.76
N ASP A 56 14.54 2.16 -4.76
CA ASP A 56 15.39 1.44 -3.81
C ASP A 56 14.58 0.52 -2.91
N ARG A 57 13.38 0.95 -2.51
CA ARG A 57 12.46 0.15 -1.72
C ARG A 57 12.09 -1.15 -2.44
N PHE A 58 11.66 -1.07 -3.71
CA PHE A 58 11.30 -2.26 -4.48
C PHE A 58 12.50 -3.12 -4.87
N LYS A 59 13.65 -2.52 -5.18
CA LYS A 59 14.89 -3.29 -5.40
C LYS A 59 15.29 -4.09 -4.15
N ASN A 60 15.19 -3.47 -2.98
CA ASN A 60 15.52 -4.14 -1.72
C ASN A 60 14.46 -5.21 -1.35
N ALA A 61 13.18 -4.96 -1.61
CA ALA A 61 12.14 -5.95 -1.46
C ALA A 61 12.40 -7.17 -2.36
N GLY A 62 12.67 -6.96 -3.65
CA GLY A 62 13.00 -8.04 -4.59
C GLY A 62 14.22 -8.88 -4.16
N LYS A 63 15.26 -8.24 -3.60
CA LYS A 63 16.42 -8.97 -3.05
C LYS A 63 16.02 -9.85 -1.87
N ARG A 64 15.15 -9.36 -0.96
CA ARG A 64 14.68 -10.14 0.18
C ARG A 64 13.82 -11.32 -0.26
N VAL A 65 12.87 -11.09 -1.17
CA VAL A 65 12.04 -12.15 -1.75
C VAL A 65 12.91 -13.24 -2.37
N LYS A 66 13.88 -12.84 -3.20
CA LYS A 66 14.84 -13.77 -3.81
C LYS A 66 15.61 -14.57 -2.76
N LYS A 67 16.09 -13.92 -1.69
CA LYS A 67 16.77 -14.58 -0.59
C LYS A 67 15.90 -15.66 0.08
N TYR A 68 14.60 -15.37 0.29
CA TYR A 68 13.66 -16.35 0.86
C TYR A 68 13.39 -17.52 -0.09
N MET A 69 13.29 -17.26 -1.40
CA MET A 69 13.14 -18.31 -2.41
C MET A 69 14.36 -19.25 -2.50
N GLU A 70 15.56 -18.70 -2.28
CA GLU A 70 16.83 -19.44 -2.34
C GLU A 70 17.16 -20.14 -1.00
N ASP A 71 16.45 -19.84 0.08
CA ASP A 71 16.65 -20.49 1.38
C ASP A 71 16.11 -21.93 1.35
N PRO A 72 16.95 -22.96 1.60
CA PRO A 72 16.51 -24.37 1.58
C PRO A 72 15.41 -24.71 2.60
N ASN A 73 15.29 -23.92 3.67
CA ASN A 73 14.27 -24.13 4.71
C ASN A 73 12.91 -23.51 4.35
N ILE A 74 12.88 -22.60 3.39
CA ILE A 74 11.66 -21.89 2.96
C ILE A 74 11.26 -22.37 1.55
N GLY A 75 12.07 -22.05 0.56
CA GLY A 75 11.85 -22.43 -0.84
C GLY A 75 10.82 -21.60 -1.59
N VAL A 76 10.82 -21.76 -2.89
CA VAL A 76 9.98 -20.98 -3.83
C VAL A 76 8.50 -21.17 -3.54
N GLU A 77 8.04 -22.43 -3.38
CA GLU A 77 6.62 -22.76 -3.22
C GLU A 77 6.00 -22.10 -1.98
N ALA A 78 6.73 -22.06 -0.84
CA ALA A 78 6.26 -21.43 0.38
C ALA A 78 6.14 -19.91 0.22
N VAL A 79 7.11 -19.27 -0.47
CA VAL A 79 7.09 -17.83 -0.75
C VAL A 79 5.94 -17.47 -1.67
N GLU A 80 5.76 -18.20 -2.78
CA GLU A 80 4.67 -17.96 -3.73
C GLU A 80 3.30 -18.09 -3.06
N LYS A 81 3.10 -19.13 -2.25
CA LYS A 81 1.84 -19.31 -1.51
C LYS A 81 1.47 -18.12 -0.63
N ILE A 82 2.44 -17.51 0.05
CA ILE A 82 2.19 -16.31 0.88
C ILE A 82 1.92 -15.11 0.00
N LEU A 83 2.69 -14.91 -1.08
CA LEU A 83 2.49 -13.79 -2.00
C LEU A 83 1.12 -13.86 -2.67
N ASP A 84 0.70 -15.02 -3.15
CA ASP A 84 -0.61 -15.22 -3.78
C ASP A 84 -1.75 -14.94 -2.81
N ALA A 85 -1.63 -15.42 -1.56
CA ALA A 85 -2.62 -15.12 -0.53
C ALA A 85 -2.72 -13.61 -0.26
N CYS A 86 -1.58 -12.91 -0.17
CA CYS A 86 -1.55 -11.46 0.04
C CYS A 86 -2.13 -10.70 -1.15
N HIS A 87 -1.78 -11.09 -2.37
CA HIS A 87 -2.31 -10.46 -3.59
C HIS A 87 -3.83 -10.64 -3.73
N THR A 88 -4.38 -11.76 -3.26
CA THR A 88 -5.83 -11.99 -3.25
C THR A 88 -6.59 -10.96 -2.40
N ILE A 89 -5.99 -10.51 -1.29
CA ILE A 89 -6.61 -9.55 -0.36
C ILE A 89 -6.00 -8.15 -0.44
N ARG A 90 -5.13 -7.86 -1.41
CA ARG A 90 -4.44 -6.56 -1.54
C ARG A 90 -5.37 -5.34 -1.64
N PHE A 91 -6.59 -5.52 -2.13
CA PHE A 91 -7.57 -4.44 -2.21
C PHE A 91 -8.20 -4.08 -0.85
N GLN A 92 -7.94 -4.85 0.20
CA GLN A 92 -8.30 -4.54 1.59
C GLN A 92 -7.24 -3.69 2.31
N VAL A 93 -6.36 -3.04 1.56
CA VAL A 93 -5.44 -2.02 2.05
C VAL A 93 -6.02 -0.66 1.67
N PRO A 94 -6.21 0.25 2.64
CA PRO A 94 -6.78 1.58 2.35
C PRO A 94 -5.79 2.38 1.48
N ARG A 95 -6.30 2.91 0.39
CA ARG A 95 -5.53 3.72 -0.56
C ARG A 95 -5.77 5.23 -0.41
N THR A 96 -6.52 5.63 0.62
CA THR A 96 -6.75 7.02 0.95
C THR A 96 -5.54 7.57 1.70
N SER A 97 -4.77 8.40 1.02
CA SER A 97 -3.69 9.14 1.64
C SER A 97 -4.20 10.39 2.37
N GLY A 98 -3.46 10.86 3.36
CA GLY A 98 -3.71 12.14 4.03
C GLY A 98 -4.84 12.16 5.05
N VAL A 99 -5.46 11.03 5.36
CA VAL A 99 -6.38 10.93 6.51
C VAL A 99 -5.57 10.59 7.75
N LYS A 100 -5.27 11.59 8.57
CA LYS A 100 -4.62 11.38 9.86
C LYS A 100 -5.56 10.56 10.75
N ARG A 101 -5.20 9.33 11.04
CA ARG A 101 -5.95 8.49 11.98
C ARG A 101 -5.80 9.03 13.39
N ARG A 102 -6.91 9.00 14.13
CA ARG A 102 -6.88 9.34 15.56
C ARG A 102 -6.09 8.28 16.31
N SER A 103 -5.30 8.71 17.28
CA SER A 103 -4.68 7.78 18.23
C SER A 103 -5.77 7.06 19.05
N HIS A 104 -5.45 5.91 19.64
CA HIS A 104 -6.40 5.16 20.47
C HIS A 104 -6.96 6.00 21.65
N LYS A 105 -6.14 6.89 22.20
CA LYS A 105 -6.55 7.84 23.25
C LYS A 105 -7.53 8.88 22.72
N GLU A 106 -7.24 9.48 21.57
CA GLU A 106 -8.13 10.46 20.93
C GLU A 106 -9.46 9.84 20.50
N MET A 107 -9.42 8.60 19.99
CA MET A 107 -10.64 7.85 19.66
C MET A 107 -11.52 7.62 20.88
N LYS A 108 -10.94 7.18 21.99
CA LYS A 108 -11.69 6.98 23.24
C LYS A 108 -12.30 8.27 23.76
N GLU A 109 -11.56 9.36 23.69
CA GLU A 109 -12.07 10.67 24.16
C GLU A 109 -13.20 11.17 23.26
N TYR A 110 -13.06 11.07 21.95
CA TYR A 110 -14.06 11.51 20.97
C TYR A 110 -15.36 10.70 21.08
N TYR A 111 -15.25 9.38 20.99
CA TYR A 111 -16.41 8.50 21.07
C TYR A 111 -16.98 8.41 22.47
N GLY A 112 -16.16 8.56 23.51
CA GLY A 112 -16.63 8.67 24.90
C GLY A 112 -17.56 9.84 25.09
N LYS A 113 -17.24 11.02 24.56
CA LYS A 113 -18.12 12.21 24.60
C LYS A 113 -19.43 12.00 23.84
N LEU A 114 -19.37 11.35 22.65
CA LEU A 114 -20.57 11.04 21.87
C LEU A 114 -21.50 10.08 22.61
N ILE A 115 -20.93 9.03 23.21
CA ILE A 115 -21.68 8.01 23.94
C ILE A 115 -22.29 8.55 25.22
N LEU A 116 -21.55 9.39 25.99
CA LEU A 116 -22.06 10.03 27.21
C LEU A 116 -23.19 11.01 26.92
N ASN A 117 -23.23 11.60 25.73
CA ASN A 117 -24.31 12.49 25.32
C ASN A 117 -25.57 11.77 24.79
N ASP A 118 -25.52 10.44 24.67
CA ASP A 118 -26.66 9.66 24.22
C ASP A 118 -27.75 9.58 25.32
N LYS A 119 -28.86 10.30 25.10
CA LYS A 119 -30.01 10.32 25.99
C LYS A 119 -30.78 9.00 26.02
N THR A 120 -30.58 8.11 25.06
CA THR A 120 -31.29 6.83 24.99
C THR A 120 -30.68 5.77 25.89
N GLY A 121 -29.47 5.97 26.37
CA GLY A 121 -28.74 5.02 27.23
C GLY A 121 -28.34 3.70 26.51
N TRP A 122 -28.58 3.62 25.20
CA TRP A 122 -28.32 2.41 24.42
C TRP A 122 -26.82 2.05 24.41
N TYR A 123 -25.98 3.06 24.32
CA TYR A 123 -24.52 2.89 24.30
C TYR A 123 -23.91 2.50 25.66
N ASN A 124 -24.63 2.73 26.78
CA ASN A 124 -24.16 2.33 28.11
C ASN A 124 -24.02 0.79 28.26
N LYS A 125 -24.58 0.03 27.32
CA LYS A 125 -24.46 -1.43 27.27
C LYS A 125 -23.12 -1.89 26.66
N PHE A 126 -22.35 -1.00 26.02
CA PHE A 126 -21.13 -1.33 25.34
C PHE A 126 -19.89 -0.87 26.12
N ASN A 127 -18.91 -1.76 26.21
CA ASN A 127 -17.61 -1.40 26.79
C ASN A 127 -16.69 -0.84 25.69
N ILE A 128 -16.50 0.49 25.69
CA ILE A 128 -15.63 1.21 24.74
C ILE A 128 -14.22 0.60 24.63
N ASN A 129 -13.74 -0.03 25.70
CA ASN A 129 -12.41 -0.65 25.70
C ASN A 129 -12.36 -1.99 24.94
N LYS A 130 -13.51 -2.57 24.61
CA LYS A 130 -13.64 -3.87 23.95
C LYS A 130 -14.18 -3.77 22.52
N ILE A 131 -14.55 -2.56 22.08
CA ILE A 131 -15.12 -2.33 20.75
C ILE A 131 -14.07 -1.62 19.89
N PRO A 132 -13.79 -2.06 18.65
CA PRO A 132 -13.00 -1.29 17.71
C PRO A 132 -13.79 -0.05 17.28
N LEU A 133 -13.44 1.11 17.83
CA LEU A 133 -14.15 2.38 17.61
C LEU A 133 -14.00 2.89 16.16
N GLU A 134 -12.80 2.75 15.62
CA GLU A 134 -12.51 2.96 14.20
C GLU A 134 -11.78 1.70 13.72
N PRO A 135 -12.48 0.74 13.07
CA PRO A 135 -11.85 -0.51 12.65
C PRO A 135 -10.73 -0.21 11.65
N ASP A 136 -9.63 -0.92 11.80
CA ASP A 136 -8.55 -0.85 10.82
C ASP A 136 -9.00 -1.53 9.52
N THR A 137 -8.95 -0.79 8.42
CA THR A 137 -9.28 -1.30 7.10
C THR A 137 -8.07 -1.94 6.42
N ASN A 138 -6.86 -1.78 6.98
CA ASN A 138 -5.65 -2.41 6.48
C ASN A 138 -5.54 -3.85 6.99
N VAL A 139 -6.15 -4.78 6.24
CA VAL A 139 -6.19 -6.20 6.62
C VAL A 139 -4.81 -6.83 6.59
N LEU A 140 -3.95 -6.48 5.62
CA LEU A 140 -2.58 -7.01 5.54
C LEU A 140 -1.75 -6.60 6.76
N ALA A 141 -1.78 -5.31 7.11
CA ALA A 141 -1.09 -4.83 8.32
C ALA A 141 -1.62 -5.51 9.58
N PHE A 142 -2.95 -5.63 9.71
CA PHE A 142 -3.57 -6.28 10.85
C PHE A 142 -3.12 -7.73 11.00
N ILE A 143 -3.06 -8.51 9.90
CA ILE A 143 -2.59 -9.90 9.92
C ILE A 143 -1.13 -9.97 10.34
N ALA A 144 -0.26 -9.12 9.76
CA ALA A 144 1.17 -9.10 10.07
C ALA A 144 1.44 -8.80 11.55
N ASP A 145 0.66 -7.88 12.15
CA ASP A 145 0.87 -7.43 13.54
C ASP A 145 0.26 -8.37 14.59
N ASN A 146 -0.87 -9.00 14.28
CA ASN A 146 -1.65 -9.73 15.27
C ASN A 146 -1.53 -11.26 15.15
N ASN A 147 -1.07 -11.79 14.02
CA ASN A 147 -0.92 -13.23 13.87
C ASN A 147 0.39 -13.72 14.50
N ARG A 148 0.26 -14.48 15.58
CA ARG A 148 1.38 -15.03 16.35
C ARG A 148 2.02 -16.28 15.74
N PHE A 149 1.36 -16.88 14.75
CA PHE A 149 1.83 -18.09 14.09
C PHE A 149 2.69 -17.82 12.85
N LEU A 150 2.74 -16.56 12.40
CA LEU A 150 3.56 -16.19 11.27
C LEU A 150 5.04 -16.02 11.67
N GLU A 151 5.90 -16.61 10.88
CA GLU A 151 7.33 -16.39 10.94
C GLU A 151 7.71 -15.01 10.41
N GLU A 152 8.89 -14.50 10.77
CA GLU A 152 9.30 -13.13 10.41
C GLU A 152 9.43 -12.92 8.88
N TRP A 153 9.88 -13.93 8.13
CA TRP A 153 9.93 -13.86 6.68
C TRP A 153 8.53 -13.75 6.04
N GLN A 154 7.52 -14.42 6.61
CA GLN A 154 6.13 -14.33 6.16
C GLN A 154 5.55 -12.94 6.43
N LYS A 155 5.81 -12.38 7.60
CA LYS A 155 5.42 -11.01 7.93
C LYS A 155 6.09 -9.99 7.00
N ASP A 156 7.37 -10.19 6.66
CA ASP A 156 8.07 -9.32 5.72
C ASP A 156 7.44 -9.37 4.33
N LEU A 157 7.06 -10.55 3.82
CA LEU A 157 6.34 -10.67 2.55
C LEU A 157 4.99 -9.95 2.57
N ILE A 158 4.22 -10.07 3.65
CA ILE A 158 2.96 -9.36 3.83
C ILE A 158 3.19 -7.84 3.79
N ARG A 159 4.24 -7.34 4.47
CA ARG A 159 4.59 -5.92 4.46
C ARG A 159 5.05 -5.43 3.09
N ILE A 160 5.74 -6.25 2.31
CA ILE A 160 6.12 -5.93 0.93
C ILE A 160 4.85 -5.73 0.08
N VAL A 161 3.90 -6.65 0.12
CA VAL A 161 2.64 -6.53 -0.65
C VAL A 161 1.78 -5.36 -0.15
N GLU A 162 1.75 -5.10 1.15
CA GLU A 162 1.10 -3.91 1.70
C GLU A 162 1.68 -2.61 1.12
N GLN A 163 3.01 -2.48 1.13
CA GLN A 163 3.70 -1.31 0.59
C GLN A 163 3.48 -1.16 -0.92
N GLU A 164 3.48 -2.26 -1.65
CA GLU A 164 3.14 -2.29 -3.07
C GLU A 164 1.72 -1.80 -3.32
N SER A 165 0.77 -2.24 -2.50
CA SER A 165 -0.64 -1.82 -2.59
C SER A 165 -0.84 -0.33 -2.32
N HIS A 166 -0.02 0.28 -1.49
CA HIS A 166 -0.03 1.74 -1.27
C HIS A 166 0.57 2.52 -2.45
N TYR A 167 1.54 1.95 -3.14
CA TYR A 167 2.19 2.61 -4.27
C TYR A 167 1.32 2.62 -5.52
N PHE A 168 0.68 1.50 -5.84
CA PHE A 168 -0.21 1.38 -6.99
C PHE A 168 -1.59 1.97 -6.67
N VAL A 169 -1.71 3.28 -6.87
CA VAL A 169 -2.99 3.99 -6.80
C VAL A 169 -3.84 3.61 -8.01
N PRO A 170 -5.17 3.31 -7.84
CA PRO A 170 -6.04 2.94 -8.94
C PRO A 170 -6.32 4.07 -9.91
#